data_76236b57ee492233f03f3cd00a743766
#
_entry.id   76236b57ee492233f03f3cd00a743766
#
_cell.length_a   1.000
_cell.length_b   1.000
_cell.length_c   1.000
_cell.angle_alpha   90.00
_cell.angle_beta   90.00
_cell.angle_gamma   90.00
#
_symmetry.space_group_name_H-M   'P 1'
#
loop_
_entity.id
_entity.type
_entity.pdbx_description
1 polymer ?
#
loop_
_entity_poly.entity_id
_entity_poly.type
_entity_poly.pdbx_seq_one_letter_code
_entity_poly.pdbx_strand_id
1 'polypeptide(L)'
;MHDYRERVQRAEPGSPVTRTVRQLCVCCKAIWQVLPLFLARHLWRSWKVVRHTLMPDAQASSLSEPPHWPKVPKRTVRRWRQRWLRPAHTLGQILAASGQAVWATLATGLPVDATCADLVRAYAREHVGPPLAGLAALLYRLQPKVRLM
;
A
#
# COMPACT_ATOMS: atom_id res chain seq x y z
N MET A 1 4.55 -4.31 28.22
CA MET A 1 5.24 -5.55 27.81
C MET A 1 5.40 -5.50 26.29
N HIS A 2 6.63 -5.58 25.79
CA HIS A 2 6.92 -5.55 24.35
C HIS A 2 7.19 -7.00 23.94
N ASP A 3 6.44 -7.47 22.96
CA ASP A 3 6.65 -8.77 22.34
C ASP A 3 7.05 -8.54 20.87
N TYR A 4 8.00 -9.33 20.39
CA TYR A 4 8.47 -9.27 19.03
C TYR A 4 7.95 -10.46 18.26
N ARG A 5 7.31 -10.24 17.14
CA ARG A 5 6.98 -11.29 16.19
C ARG A 5 7.93 -11.24 15.02
N GLU A 6 8.67 -12.29 14.83
CA GLU A 6 9.42 -12.49 13.59
C GLU A 6 8.45 -12.86 12.47
N ARG A 7 8.54 -12.15 11.37
CA ARG A 7 7.78 -12.45 10.17
C ARG A 7 8.72 -12.63 9.00
N VAL A 8 8.73 -13.84 8.45
CA VAL A 8 9.37 -14.09 7.18
C VAL A 8 8.54 -13.41 6.10
N GLN A 9 9.15 -12.45 5.41
CA GLN A 9 8.55 -11.95 4.19
C GLN A 9 8.57 -13.07 3.15
N ARG A 10 7.42 -13.56 2.79
CA ARG A 10 7.29 -14.56 1.70
C ARG A 10 7.56 -13.96 0.32
N ALA A 11 8.39 -12.93 0.24
CA ALA A 11 8.38 -12.09 -0.94
C ALA A 11 9.64 -12.14 -1.77
N GLU A 12 10.77 -12.23 -1.17
CA GLU A 12 12.02 -12.07 -1.93
C GLU A 12 13.05 -13.09 -1.43
N PRO A 13 13.64 -13.90 -2.32
CA PRO A 13 14.80 -14.71 -1.95
C PRO A 13 15.85 -13.80 -1.34
N GLY A 14 16.35 -14.14 -0.17
CA GLY A 14 17.34 -13.32 0.54
C GLY A 14 16.79 -12.13 1.33
N SER A 15 15.47 -11.89 1.34
CA SER A 15 14.89 -10.86 2.20
C SER A 15 15.10 -11.19 3.67
N PRO A 16 15.60 -10.22 4.46
CA PRO A 16 15.80 -10.45 5.89
C PRO A 16 14.46 -10.68 6.58
N VAL A 17 14.50 -11.50 7.62
CA VAL A 17 13.37 -11.67 8.54
C VAL A 17 13.02 -10.31 9.13
N THR A 18 11.81 -9.83 8.88
CA THR A 18 11.38 -8.55 9.43
C THR A 18 10.79 -8.77 10.83
N ARG A 19 11.47 -8.25 11.82
CA ARG A 19 10.93 -8.19 13.19
C ARG A 19 9.90 -7.07 13.28
N THR A 20 8.69 -7.42 13.67
CA THR A 20 7.63 -6.45 13.90
C THR A 20 7.37 -6.33 15.40
N VAL A 21 7.39 -5.09 15.89
CA VAL A 21 7.12 -4.80 17.31
C VAL A 21 5.62 -4.93 17.56
N ARG A 22 5.27 -5.68 18.62
CA ARG A 22 3.91 -5.73 19.15
C ARG A 22 3.89 -5.00 20.49
N GLN A 23 2.97 -4.07 20.62
CA GLN A 23 2.75 -3.33 21.86
C GLN A 23 1.38 -3.70 22.43
N LEU A 24 1.35 -4.08 23.70
CA LEU A 24 0.11 -4.31 24.42
C LEU A 24 -0.25 -3.02 25.19
N CYS A 25 -1.41 -2.47 24.91
CA CYS A 25 -1.97 -1.40 25.72
C CYS A 25 -2.39 -1.98 27.08
N VAL A 26 -1.84 -1.43 28.16
CA VAL A 26 -2.16 -1.90 29.53
C VAL A 26 -3.59 -1.56 29.95
N CYS A 27 -4.16 -0.49 29.40
CA CYS A 27 -5.52 -0.05 29.72
C CYS A 27 -6.60 -0.86 29.02
N CYS A 28 -6.58 -0.86 27.67
CA CYS A 28 -7.63 -1.50 26.87
C CYS A 28 -7.28 -2.92 26.39
N LYS A 29 -6.09 -3.43 26.75
CA LYS A 29 -5.57 -4.76 26.33
C LYS A 29 -5.44 -4.92 24.79
N ALA A 30 -5.60 -3.86 24.03
CA ALA A 30 -5.43 -3.90 22.59
C ALA A 30 -3.97 -4.18 22.23
N ILE A 31 -3.77 -5.03 21.22
CA ILE A 31 -2.44 -5.34 20.71
C ILE A 31 -2.20 -4.51 19.45
N TRP A 32 -1.22 -3.63 19.50
CA TRP A 32 -0.76 -2.82 18.40
C TRP A 32 0.43 -3.48 17.72
N GLN A 33 0.46 -3.49 16.41
CA GLN A 33 1.59 -3.96 15.64
C GLN A 33 2.12 -2.84 14.76
N VAL A 34 3.38 -2.47 14.96
CA VAL A 34 4.08 -1.50 14.12
C VAL A 34 4.63 -2.25 12.91
N LEU A 35 4.15 -1.90 11.73
CA LEU A 35 4.62 -2.46 10.47
C LEU A 35 5.51 -1.44 9.76
N PRO A 36 6.68 -1.85 9.25
CA PRO A 36 7.47 -1.00 8.37
C PRO A 36 6.67 -0.54 7.16
N LEU A 37 6.90 0.69 6.71
CA LEU A 37 6.17 1.32 5.60
C LEU A 37 6.25 0.52 4.29
N PHE A 38 7.36 -0.18 4.06
CA PHE A 38 7.55 -0.98 2.85
C PHE A 38 6.70 -2.25 2.82
N LEU A 39 6.14 -2.68 3.96
CA LEU A 39 5.25 -3.83 4.03
C LEU A 39 3.80 -3.42 3.76
N ALA A 40 3.20 -4.06 2.80
CA ALA A 40 1.79 -3.89 2.54
C ALA A 40 0.97 -4.55 3.67
N ARG A 41 0.26 -3.73 4.43
CA ARG A 41 -0.57 -4.18 5.56
C ARG A 41 -1.55 -5.26 5.10
N HIS A 42 -1.61 -6.37 5.84
CA HIS A 42 -2.45 -7.54 5.56
C HIS A 42 -2.13 -8.34 4.29
N LEU A 43 -1.18 -7.91 3.47
CA LEU A 43 -0.85 -8.62 2.24
C LEU A 43 0.33 -9.59 2.41
N TRP A 44 1.05 -9.55 3.52
CA TRP A 44 2.24 -10.38 3.78
C TRP A 44 3.34 -10.25 2.69
N ARG A 45 3.31 -9.15 1.97
CA ARG A 45 4.21 -8.85 0.86
C ARG A 45 4.64 -7.40 0.90
N SER A 46 5.80 -7.11 0.33
CA SER A 46 6.24 -5.73 0.17
C SER A 46 5.36 -5.00 -0.86
N TRP A 47 5.24 -3.69 -0.71
CA TRP A 47 4.60 -2.84 -1.71
C TRP A 47 5.29 -2.92 -3.07
N LYS A 48 6.58 -3.24 -3.09
CA LYS A 48 7.37 -3.46 -4.30
C LYS A 48 6.82 -4.63 -5.12
N VAL A 49 6.53 -5.77 -4.47
CA VAL A 49 5.89 -6.94 -5.10
C VAL A 49 4.49 -6.62 -5.61
N VAL A 50 3.70 -5.87 -4.82
CA VAL A 50 2.35 -5.46 -5.23
C VAL A 50 2.42 -4.57 -6.47
N ARG A 51 3.31 -3.56 -6.47
CA ARG A 51 3.52 -2.66 -7.59
C ARG A 51 3.92 -3.41 -8.86
N HIS A 52 4.96 -4.26 -8.78
CA HIS A 52 5.42 -5.05 -9.92
C HIS A 52 4.31 -5.94 -10.51
N THR A 53 3.46 -6.52 -9.65
CA THR A 53 2.36 -7.38 -10.09
C THR A 53 1.22 -6.61 -10.78
N LEU A 54 0.95 -5.37 -10.34
CA LEU A 54 -0.17 -4.57 -10.84
C LEU A 54 0.22 -3.59 -11.95
N MET A 55 1.48 -3.16 -11.98
CA MET A 55 2.02 -2.17 -12.91
C MET A 55 3.32 -2.67 -13.56
N PRO A 56 3.26 -3.74 -14.36
CA PRO A 56 4.46 -4.34 -14.95
C PRO A 56 5.25 -3.38 -15.84
N ASP A 57 4.56 -2.46 -16.53
CA ASP A 57 5.17 -1.61 -17.56
C ASP A 57 5.88 -0.38 -16.98
N ALA A 58 5.71 -0.06 -15.71
CA ALA A 58 6.27 1.15 -15.10
C ALA A 58 7.80 1.10 -14.91
N GLN A 59 8.48 0.02 -15.26
CA GLN A 59 9.91 -0.19 -15.03
C GLN A 59 10.67 -0.95 -16.13
N ALA A 60 10.09 -1.09 -17.31
CA ALA A 60 10.79 -1.75 -18.44
C ALA A 60 12.06 -1.03 -18.91
N SER A 61 12.41 0.11 -18.33
CA SER A 61 13.55 0.93 -18.73
C SER A 61 14.84 0.72 -17.94
N SER A 62 14.87 -0.11 -16.92
CA SER A 62 16.13 -0.40 -16.21
C SER A 62 16.68 -1.75 -16.63
N LEU A 63 17.85 -1.69 -17.24
CA LEU A 63 18.64 -2.74 -17.91
C LEU A 63 19.12 -3.91 -17.02
N SER A 64 18.57 -4.14 -15.87
CA SER A 64 18.86 -5.31 -15.07
C SER A 64 17.67 -6.26 -15.09
N GLU A 65 17.92 -7.49 -15.52
CA GLU A 65 17.02 -8.60 -15.41
C GLU A 65 16.34 -8.61 -14.04
N PRO A 66 15.00 -8.60 -13.96
CA PRO A 66 14.34 -8.48 -12.67
C PRO A 66 14.76 -9.66 -11.79
N PRO A 67 15.15 -9.40 -10.55
CA PRO A 67 15.44 -10.48 -9.61
C PRO A 67 14.22 -11.39 -9.56
N HIS A 68 14.44 -12.67 -9.38
CA HIS A 68 13.41 -13.72 -9.39
C HIS A 68 12.26 -13.36 -8.42
N TRP A 69 11.27 -12.64 -8.95
CA TRP A 69 10.13 -12.19 -8.16
C TRP A 69 9.31 -13.40 -7.71
N PRO A 70 8.92 -13.46 -6.45
CA PRO A 70 8.15 -14.58 -5.94
C PRO A 70 6.81 -14.65 -6.68
N LYS A 71 6.49 -15.84 -7.18
CA LYS A 71 5.21 -16.08 -7.82
C LYS A 71 4.06 -15.79 -6.86
N VAL A 72 3.28 -14.77 -7.18
CA VAL A 72 2.06 -14.46 -6.44
C VAL A 72 0.95 -15.41 -6.91
N PRO A 73 0.22 -16.09 -5.99
CA PRO A 73 -0.87 -16.97 -6.39
C PRO A 73 -1.91 -16.25 -7.25
N LYS A 74 -2.37 -16.86 -8.34
CA LYS A 74 -3.34 -16.28 -9.29
C LYS A 74 -4.58 -15.69 -8.60
N ARG A 75 -5.11 -16.37 -7.57
CA ARG A 75 -6.25 -15.87 -6.77
C ARG A 75 -5.94 -14.55 -6.06
N THR A 76 -4.72 -14.40 -5.55
CA THR A 76 -4.27 -13.16 -4.90
C THR A 76 -4.13 -12.03 -5.91
N VAL A 77 -3.52 -12.29 -7.07
CA VAL A 77 -3.39 -11.32 -8.15
C VAL A 77 -4.77 -10.84 -8.63
N ARG A 78 -5.71 -11.77 -8.83
CA ARG A 78 -7.10 -11.44 -9.21
C ARG A 78 -7.75 -10.50 -8.20
N ARG A 79 -7.63 -10.79 -6.89
CA ARG A 79 -8.16 -9.92 -5.83
C ARG A 79 -7.51 -8.54 -5.83
N TRP A 80 -6.20 -8.47 -6.04
CA TRP A 80 -5.50 -7.19 -6.12
C TRP A 80 -5.96 -6.39 -7.33
N ARG A 81 -6.08 -7.01 -8.51
CA ARG A 81 -6.61 -6.35 -9.71
C ARG A 81 -8.02 -5.84 -9.53
N GLN A 82 -8.91 -6.62 -8.91
CA GLN A 82 -10.26 -6.18 -8.59
C GLN A 82 -10.28 -4.93 -7.71
N ARG A 83 -9.42 -4.88 -6.68
CA ARG A 83 -9.29 -3.70 -5.83
C ARG A 83 -8.63 -2.53 -6.54
N TRP A 84 -7.68 -2.82 -7.40
CA TRP A 84 -6.98 -1.83 -8.21
C TRP A 84 -7.89 -1.10 -9.18
N LEU A 85 -8.86 -1.80 -9.72
CA LEU A 85 -9.84 -1.28 -10.68
C LEU A 85 -11.15 -0.81 -10.03
N ARG A 86 -11.27 -0.86 -8.71
CA ARG A 86 -12.47 -0.36 -8.04
C ARG A 86 -12.54 1.17 -8.13
N PRO A 87 -13.75 1.76 -8.08
CA PRO A 87 -13.93 3.22 -8.06
C PRO A 87 -13.16 3.87 -6.90
N ALA A 88 -12.48 4.97 -7.18
CA ALA A 88 -11.68 5.71 -6.21
C ALA A 88 -12.47 6.77 -5.42
N HIS A 89 -13.74 7.01 -5.76
CA HIS A 89 -14.54 8.08 -5.20
C HIS A 89 -14.49 8.16 -3.66
N THR A 90 -14.75 7.06 -2.96
CA THR A 90 -14.67 7.05 -1.48
C THR A 90 -13.28 7.41 -0.96
N LEU A 91 -12.22 6.94 -1.62
CA LEU A 91 -10.86 7.28 -1.24
C LEU A 91 -10.54 8.75 -1.51
N GLY A 92 -11.04 9.28 -2.63
CA GLY A 92 -10.96 10.70 -2.97
C GLY A 92 -11.64 11.58 -1.92
N GLN A 93 -12.85 11.21 -1.50
CA GLN A 93 -13.56 11.93 -0.44
C GLN A 93 -12.79 11.96 0.89
N ILE A 94 -12.16 10.85 1.28
CA ILE A 94 -11.34 10.80 2.49
C ILE A 94 -10.13 11.74 2.37
N LEU A 95 -9.50 11.80 1.20
CA LEU A 95 -8.39 12.72 0.95
C LEU A 95 -8.86 14.18 0.98
N ALA A 96 -9.98 14.49 0.35
CA ALA A 96 -10.56 15.85 0.36
C ALA A 96 -10.91 16.29 1.79
N ALA A 97 -11.48 15.41 2.60
CA ALA A 97 -11.84 15.67 3.99
C ALA A 97 -10.63 15.85 4.93
N SER A 98 -9.40 15.59 4.46
CA SER A 98 -8.17 15.76 5.27
C SER A 98 -7.85 17.23 5.61
N GLY A 99 -8.51 18.19 4.97
CA GLY A 99 -8.26 19.62 5.13
C GLY A 99 -6.97 20.13 4.46
N GLN A 100 -6.22 19.26 3.80
CA GLN A 100 -5.01 19.65 3.07
C GLN A 100 -5.35 19.98 1.62
N ALA A 101 -5.07 21.20 1.17
CA ALA A 101 -5.39 21.70 -0.19
C ALA A 101 -4.87 20.78 -1.30
N VAL A 102 -3.64 20.26 -1.17
CA VAL A 102 -3.05 19.33 -2.14
C VAL A 102 -3.92 18.09 -2.34
N TRP A 103 -4.42 17.49 -1.27
CA TRP A 103 -5.25 16.28 -1.38
C TRP A 103 -6.66 16.58 -1.86
N ALA A 104 -7.20 17.76 -1.50
CA ALA A 104 -8.47 18.22 -2.02
C ALA A 104 -8.40 18.44 -3.52
N THR A 105 -7.37 19.15 -4.01
CA THR A 105 -7.13 19.36 -5.44
C THR A 105 -6.95 18.04 -6.20
N LEU A 106 -6.16 17.11 -5.64
CA LEU A 106 -5.98 15.79 -6.24
C LEU A 106 -7.31 15.05 -6.36
N ALA A 107 -8.12 15.08 -5.32
CA ALA A 107 -9.42 14.39 -5.29
C ALA A 107 -10.43 14.98 -6.28
N THR A 108 -10.48 16.32 -6.40
CA THR A 108 -11.37 17.02 -7.32
C THR A 108 -10.92 16.93 -8.77
N GLY A 109 -9.63 16.77 -9.02
CA GLY A 109 -9.06 16.58 -10.35
C GLY A 109 -9.22 15.17 -10.94
N LEU A 110 -9.75 14.23 -10.17
CA LEU A 110 -10.00 12.88 -10.67
C LEU A 110 -11.32 12.81 -11.47
N PRO A 111 -11.35 12.06 -12.58
CA PRO A 111 -12.59 11.73 -13.28
C PRO A 111 -13.59 11.02 -12.37
N VAL A 112 -14.87 11.14 -12.68
CA VAL A 112 -15.96 10.51 -11.88
C VAL A 112 -15.85 8.99 -11.84
N ASP A 113 -15.38 8.40 -12.93
CA ASP A 113 -15.13 6.97 -13.10
C ASP A 113 -13.71 6.53 -12.71
N ALA A 114 -12.93 7.44 -12.11
CA ALA A 114 -11.56 7.14 -11.72
C ALA A 114 -11.47 5.93 -10.81
N THR A 115 -10.48 5.10 -11.09
CA THR A 115 -10.16 3.91 -10.32
C THR A 115 -9.12 4.16 -9.23
N CYS A 116 -8.90 3.19 -8.34
CA CYS A 116 -7.78 3.26 -7.41
C CYS A 116 -6.43 3.34 -8.14
N ALA A 117 -6.31 2.79 -9.36
CA ALA A 117 -5.14 2.94 -10.20
C ALA A 117 -4.88 4.40 -10.58
N ASP A 118 -5.92 5.12 -10.96
CA ASP A 118 -5.83 6.54 -11.35
C ASP A 118 -5.50 7.41 -10.16
N LEU A 119 -6.08 7.14 -9.01
CA LEU A 119 -5.76 7.81 -7.76
C LEU A 119 -4.28 7.63 -7.39
N VAL A 120 -3.72 6.42 -7.52
CA VAL A 120 -2.30 6.16 -7.24
C VAL A 120 -1.40 6.90 -8.24
N ARG A 121 -1.78 6.94 -9.52
CA ARG A 121 -1.03 7.70 -10.54
C ARG A 121 -1.07 9.21 -10.27
N ALA A 122 -2.23 9.74 -9.90
CA ALA A 122 -2.36 11.14 -9.52
C ALA A 122 -1.51 11.47 -8.28
N TYR A 123 -1.58 10.64 -7.26
CA TYR A 123 -0.76 10.78 -6.06
C TYR A 123 0.75 10.75 -6.38
N ALA A 124 1.18 9.91 -7.32
CA ALA A 124 2.58 9.80 -7.72
C ALA A 124 3.13 11.06 -8.41
N ARG A 125 2.28 11.89 -9.00
CA ARG A 125 2.69 13.16 -9.62
C ARG A 125 2.98 14.24 -8.58
N GLU A 126 2.25 14.21 -7.48
CA GLU A 126 2.32 15.23 -6.42
C GLU A 126 3.28 14.84 -5.28
N HIS A 127 3.69 13.59 -5.22
CA HIS A 127 4.44 13.09 -4.07
C HIS A 127 5.70 12.31 -4.48
N VAL A 128 6.82 12.72 -3.91
CA VAL A 128 8.09 12.02 -4.10
C VAL A 128 8.15 10.79 -3.19
N GLY A 129 8.38 9.62 -3.78
CA GLY A 129 8.51 8.37 -3.04
C GLY A 129 7.65 7.22 -3.57
N PRO A 130 7.59 6.09 -2.87
CA PRO A 130 6.84 4.92 -3.32
C PRO A 130 5.32 5.18 -3.24
N PRO A 131 4.62 5.38 -4.37
CA PRO A 131 3.26 5.92 -4.37
C PRO A 131 2.24 5.01 -3.67
N LEU A 132 2.34 3.69 -3.85
CA LEU A 132 1.45 2.75 -3.19
C LEU A 132 1.62 2.75 -1.66
N ALA A 133 2.86 2.76 -1.19
CA ALA A 133 3.15 2.77 0.23
C ALA A 133 2.73 4.10 0.87
N GLY A 134 3.07 5.23 0.22
CA GLY A 134 2.75 6.57 0.69
C GLY A 134 1.24 6.80 0.77
N LEU A 135 0.52 6.53 -0.31
CA LEU A 135 -0.94 6.67 -0.33
C LEU A 135 -1.64 5.74 0.67
N ALA A 136 -1.19 4.49 0.79
CA ALA A 136 -1.75 3.56 1.78
C ALA A 136 -1.52 4.03 3.22
N ALA A 137 -0.35 4.59 3.53
CA ALA A 137 -0.06 5.15 4.85
C ALA A 137 -0.88 6.41 5.13
N LEU A 138 -1.04 7.30 4.14
CA LEU A 138 -1.87 8.49 4.25
C LEU A 138 -3.33 8.13 4.53
N LEU A 139 -3.91 7.28 3.70
CA LEU A 139 -5.30 6.81 3.88
C LEU A 139 -5.50 6.14 5.23
N TYR A 140 -4.56 5.34 5.68
CA TYR A 140 -4.63 4.72 7.00
C TYR A 140 -4.58 5.74 8.15
N ARG A 141 -3.79 6.80 8.01
CA ARG A 141 -3.75 7.89 9.01
C ARG A 141 -5.07 8.64 9.09
N LEU A 142 -5.68 8.91 7.92
CA LEU A 142 -6.95 9.63 7.85
C LEU A 142 -8.12 8.76 8.31
N GLN A 143 -8.15 7.50 7.89
CA GLN A 143 -9.23 6.56 8.18
C GLN A 143 -8.68 5.13 8.34
N PRO A 144 -8.39 4.69 9.57
CA PRO A 144 -7.75 3.38 9.83
C PRO A 144 -8.52 2.15 9.33
N LYS A 145 -9.83 2.27 9.11
CA LYS A 145 -10.67 1.17 8.60
C LYS A 145 -10.61 1.01 7.09
N VAL A 146 -10.17 2.05 6.38
CA VAL A 146 -10.09 2.06 4.92
C VAL A 146 -8.78 1.45 4.44
N ARG A 147 -8.83 0.70 3.36
CA ARG A 147 -7.68 0.04 2.76
C ARG A 147 -7.59 0.39 1.28
N LEU A 148 -6.42 0.74 0.84
CA LEU A 148 -6.13 0.92 -0.58
C LEU A 148 -6.22 -0.42 -1.33
N MET A 149 -5.69 -1.50 -0.71
CA MET A 149 -5.59 -2.85 -1.29
C MET A 149 -6.08 -3.92 -0.30
#